data_e89a28a0d50c90e2ab56a5a68cbff415
#
_entry.id   e89a28a0d50c90e2ab56a5a68cbff415
#
_cell.length_a   1.000
_cell.length_b   1.000
_cell.length_c   1.000
_cell.angle_alpha   90.00
_cell.angle_beta   90.00
_cell.angle_gamma   90.00
#
_symmetry.space_group_name_H-M   'P 1'
#
loop_
_entity.id
_entity.type
_entity.pdbx_description
1 polymer ?
#
loop_
_entity_poly.entity_id
_entity_poly.type
_entity_poly.pdbx_seq_one_letter_code
_entity_poly.pdbx_strand_id
1 'polypeptide(L)'
;GTLAWYICLDGDNVLVEVGDEVLPGTPLALAGSYDGERYKVSVQTFWWESNPDPKERERKPFIRKHFFPRFVTEEGVVCVEKGVYRPVETEELVIREMNRKELKKHRGGKKR
;
A
#
# COMPACT_ATOMS: atom_id res chain seq x y z
N GLY A 1 -10.64 3.01 -8.21
CA GLY A 1 -9.66 3.31 -7.19
C GLY A 1 -8.33 2.61 -7.40
N THR A 2 -7.36 2.97 -6.60
CA THR A 2 -6.05 2.32 -6.61
C THR A 2 -6.05 1.08 -5.72
N LEU A 3 -5.24 0.10 -6.10
CA LEU A 3 -5.05 -1.15 -5.39
C LEU A 3 -3.58 -1.34 -5.06
N ALA A 4 -3.32 -2.01 -3.96
CA ALA A 4 -1.96 -2.39 -3.58
C ALA A 4 -1.92 -3.89 -3.26
N TRP A 5 -0.92 -4.56 -3.79
CA TRP A 5 -0.61 -5.95 -3.48
C TRP A 5 0.66 -6.00 -2.64
N TYR A 6 0.54 -6.59 -1.48
CA TYR A 6 1.67 -6.86 -0.60
C TYR A 6 2.00 -8.35 -0.69
N ILE A 7 3.20 -8.65 -1.13
CA ILE A 7 3.67 -10.02 -1.39
C ILE A 7 4.85 -10.32 -0.46
N CYS A 8 5.07 -11.59 -0.18
CA CYS A 8 6.12 -12.08 0.72
C CYS A 8 5.88 -11.71 2.19
N LEU A 9 4.61 -11.67 2.59
CA LEU A 9 4.24 -11.51 3.99
C LEU A 9 4.31 -12.85 4.72
N ASP A 10 4.47 -12.78 6.05
CA ASP A 10 4.37 -13.96 6.90
C ASP A 10 2.90 -14.34 7.07
N GLY A 11 2.49 -15.44 6.46
CA GLY A 11 1.10 -15.92 6.47
C GLY A 11 0.57 -16.29 7.85
N ASP A 12 1.45 -16.59 8.82
CA ASP A 12 1.06 -16.90 10.18
C ASP A 12 0.84 -15.65 11.03
N ASN A 13 1.24 -14.49 10.52
CA ASN A 13 1.18 -13.22 11.23
C ASN A 13 0.49 -12.12 10.42
N VAL A 14 -0.59 -12.45 9.73
CA VAL A 14 -1.46 -11.50 9.07
C VAL A 14 -2.41 -10.92 10.11
N LEU A 15 -2.44 -9.60 10.22
CA LEU A 15 -3.13 -8.87 11.28
C LEU A 15 -4.51 -8.36 10.88
N VAL A 16 -4.89 -8.53 9.62
CA VAL A 16 -6.16 -8.07 9.05
C VAL A 16 -6.86 -9.21 8.32
N GLU A 17 -8.16 -9.07 8.16
CA GLU A 17 -9.01 -10.04 7.48
C GLU A 17 -9.68 -9.43 6.26
N VAL A 18 -10.17 -10.28 5.37
CA VAL A 18 -10.93 -9.84 4.19
C VAL A 18 -12.16 -9.06 4.63
N GLY A 19 -12.34 -7.88 4.07
CA GLY A 19 -13.44 -6.99 4.42
C GLY A 19 -13.10 -5.95 5.47
N ASP A 20 -11.94 -6.05 6.11
CA ASP A 20 -11.50 -5.05 7.08
C ASP A 20 -11.26 -3.71 6.40
N GLU A 21 -11.70 -2.63 7.04
CA GLU A 21 -11.29 -1.29 6.68
C GLU A 21 -10.01 -0.94 7.43
N VAL A 22 -9.01 -0.48 6.68
CA VAL A 22 -7.74 -0.06 7.26
C VAL A 22 -7.52 1.43 7.00
N LEU A 23 -6.85 2.07 7.95
CA LEU A 23 -6.45 3.47 7.82
C LEU A 23 -4.95 3.53 7.50
N PRO A 24 -4.46 4.64 6.94
CA PRO A 24 -3.02 4.83 6.81
C PRO A 24 -2.32 4.60 8.16
N GLY A 25 -1.24 3.83 8.14
CA GLY A 25 -0.51 3.45 9.35
C GLY A 25 -1.02 2.20 10.07
N THR A 26 -2.12 1.60 9.63
CA THR A 26 -2.60 0.34 10.22
C THR A 26 -1.64 -0.79 9.88
N PRO A 27 -1.12 -1.54 10.88
CA PRO A 27 -0.31 -2.72 10.59
C PRO A 27 -1.12 -3.79 9.88
N LEU A 28 -0.59 -4.33 8.78
CA LEU A 28 -1.26 -5.34 7.97
C LEU A 28 -0.78 -6.76 8.28
N ALA A 29 0.52 -6.92 8.42
CA ALA A 29 1.16 -8.22 8.64
C ALA A 29 2.63 -8.02 8.98
N LEU A 30 3.30 -9.09 9.34
CA LEU A 30 4.75 -9.12 9.45
C LEU A 30 5.37 -9.48 8.10
N ALA A 31 6.57 -8.98 7.85
CA ALA A 31 7.32 -9.33 6.65
C ALA A 31 7.76 -10.79 6.69
N GLY A 32 7.66 -11.47 5.56
CA GLY A 32 8.11 -12.85 5.43
C GLY A 32 9.63 -12.96 5.29
N SER A 33 10.19 -14.05 5.79
CA SER A 33 11.58 -14.38 5.57
C SER A 33 11.74 -15.19 4.28
N TYR A 34 12.72 -14.82 3.45
CA TYR A 34 12.97 -15.54 2.19
C TYR A 34 14.20 -16.44 2.22
N ASP A 35 15.07 -16.25 3.20
CA ASP A 35 16.29 -17.07 3.35
C ASP A 35 16.56 -17.50 4.80
N GLY A 36 15.60 -17.31 5.71
CA GLY A 36 15.74 -17.59 7.13
C GLY A 36 16.41 -16.49 7.95
N GLU A 37 17.09 -15.55 7.30
CA GLU A 37 17.81 -14.45 7.96
C GLU A 37 17.33 -13.08 7.59
N ARG A 38 16.84 -12.92 6.35
CA ARG A 38 16.41 -11.64 5.81
C ARG A 38 14.90 -11.60 5.58
N TYR A 39 14.35 -10.42 5.71
CA TYR A 39 12.93 -10.17 5.48
C TYR A 39 12.75 -9.33 4.22
N LYS A 40 11.71 -9.64 3.49
CA LYS A 40 11.40 -8.97 2.23
C LYS A 40 9.90 -8.78 2.10
N VAL A 41 9.51 -7.62 1.61
CA VAL A 41 8.14 -7.35 1.20
C VAL A 41 8.18 -6.75 -0.20
N SER A 42 7.36 -7.26 -1.09
CA SER A 42 7.13 -6.66 -2.40
C SER A 42 5.77 -5.97 -2.37
N VAL A 43 5.71 -4.77 -2.92
CA VAL A 43 4.47 -4.00 -3.04
C VAL A 43 4.27 -3.64 -4.50
N GLN A 44 3.09 -3.96 -5.02
CA GLN A 44 2.67 -3.55 -6.35
C GLN A 44 1.47 -2.63 -6.21
N THR A 45 1.53 -1.47 -6.84
CA THR A 45 0.44 -0.50 -6.85
C THR A 45 -0.07 -0.33 -8.27
N PHE A 46 -1.38 -0.35 -8.43
CA PHE A 46 -2.00 -0.31 -9.74
C PHE A 46 -3.47 0.14 -9.66
N TRP A 47 -4.05 0.42 -10.84
CA TRP A 47 -5.50 0.58 -10.99
C TRP A 47 -5.95 -0.16 -12.25
N TRP A 48 -7.25 -0.40 -12.34
CA TRP A 48 -7.85 -1.01 -13.50
C TRP A 48 -8.31 0.04 -14.50
N GLU A 49 -7.98 -0.15 -15.77
CA GLU A 49 -8.45 0.68 -16.87
C GLU A 49 -9.14 -0.18 -17.92
N SER A 50 -10.03 0.41 -18.70
CA SER A 50 -10.58 -0.24 -19.87
C SER A 50 -9.46 -0.55 -20.85
N ASN A 51 -9.47 -1.75 -21.42
CA ASN A 51 -8.48 -2.14 -22.40
C ASN A 51 -8.60 -1.24 -23.64
N PRO A 52 -7.53 -0.52 -24.04
CA PRO A 52 -7.57 0.34 -25.22
C PRO A 52 -7.61 -0.41 -26.55
N ASP A 53 -7.26 -1.70 -26.57
CA ASP A 53 -7.30 -2.51 -27.77
C ASP A 53 -8.72 -3.07 -28.01
N PRO A 54 -9.46 -2.60 -29.05
CA PRO A 54 -10.80 -3.10 -29.32
C PRO A 54 -10.86 -4.60 -29.62
N LYS A 55 -9.80 -5.18 -30.15
CA LYS A 55 -9.74 -6.60 -30.50
C LYS A 55 -9.60 -7.49 -29.26
N GLU A 56 -8.93 -7.00 -28.24
CA GLU A 56 -8.68 -7.73 -26.99
C GLU A 56 -9.77 -7.50 -25.95
N ARG A 57 -10.61 -6.48 -26.14
CA ARG A 57 -11.57 -6.02 -25.12
C ARG A 57 -12.62 -7.07 -24.74
N GLU A 58 -13.03 -7.92 -25.68
CA GLU A 58 -14.00 -8.99 -25.39
C GLU A 58 -13.42 -10.04 -24.43
N ARG A 59 -12.15 -10.40 -24.64
CA ARG A 59 -11.45 -11.40 -23.84
C ARG A 59 -10.88 -10.80 -22.55
N LYS A 60 -10.40 -9.59 -22.63
CA LYS A 60 -9.74 -8.86 -21.53
C LYS A 60 -10.29 -7.43 -21.46
N PRO A 61 -11.47 -7.23 -20.85
CA PRO A 61 -12.11 -5.92 -20.87
C PRO A 61 -11.34 -4.86 -20.06
N PHE A 62 -10.56 -5.29 -19.05
CA PHE A 62 -9.78 -4.39 -18.22
C PHE A 62 -8.34 -4.83 -18.14
N ILE A 63 -7.44 -3.88 -18.04
CA ILE A 63 -6.01 -4.09 -17.85
C ILE A 63 -5.53 -3.36 -16.59
N ARG A 64 -4.44 -3.86 -16.02
CA ARG A 64 -3.79 -3.22 -14.88
C ARG A 64 -2.84 -2.14 -15.38
N LYS A 65 -2.94 -0.97 -14.77
CA LYS A 65 -1.96 0.10 -14.95
C LYS A 65 -1.17 0.24 -13.67
N HIS A 66 0.11 -0.08 -13.73
CA HIS A 66 1.02 0.02 -12.61
C HIS A 66 1.60 1.43 -12.49
N PHE A 67 1.86 1.84 -11.29
CA PHE A 67 2.58 3.08 -11.01
C PHE A 67 3.57 2.87 -9.87
N PHE A 68 4.57 3.72 -9.79
CA PHE A 68 5.54 3.69 -8.71
C PHE A 68 5.12 4.67 -7.63
N PRO A 69 4.82 4.18 -6.41
CA PRO A 69 4.44 5.08 -5.33
C PRO A 69 5.64 5.90 -4.88
N ARG A 70 5.35 7.07 -4.31
CA ARG A 70 6.37 7.91 -3.70
C ARG A 70 6.32 7.72 -2.20
N PHE A 71 7.50 7.74 -1.58
CA PHE A 71 7.63 7.55 -0.15
C PHE A 71 8.29 8.76 0.48
N VAL A 72 7.89 9.07 1.71
CA VAL A 72 8.53 10.12 2.50
C VAL A 72 9.69 9.49 3.25
N THR A 73 10.89 10.03 3.00
CA THR A 73 12.13 9.59 3.63
C THR A 73 12.84 10.78 4.28
N GLU A 74 13.92 10.51 4.99
CA GLU A 74 14.77 11.58 5.54
C GLU A 74 15.33 12.50 4.46
N GLU A 75 15.44 12.01 3.22
CA GLU A 75 15.90 12.76 2.06
C GLU A 75 14.78 13.55 1.36
N GLY A 76 13.54 13.42 1.82
CA GLY A 76 12.37 14.03 1.24
C GLY A 76 11.45 13.01 0.58
N VAL A 77 10.55 13.49 -0.27
CA VAL A 77 9.62 12.64 -1.02
C VAL A 77 10.35 12.09 -2.24
N VAL A 78 10.51 10.78 -2.30
CA VAL A 78 11.27 10.12 -3.35
C VAL A 78 10.47 9.00 -4.01
N CYS A 79 10.74 8.78 -5.30
CA CYS A 79 10.38 7.56 -5.99
C CYS A 79 11.55 6.57 -5.73
N VAL A 80 11.28 5.50 -4.98
CA VAL A 80 12.33 4.61 -4.50
C VAL A 80 12.99 3.86 -5.65
N GLU A 81 14.29 4.03 -5.77
CA GLU A 81 15.15 3.25 -6.65
C GLU A 81 16.00 2.30 -5.78
N LYS A 82 16.89 1.53 -6.42
CA LYS A 82 17.78 0.65 -5.68
C LYS A 82 18.67 1.44 -4.72
N GLY A 83 18.59 1.15 -3.45
CA GLY A 83 19.34 1.86 -2.42
C GLY A 83 18.83 1.56 -1.03
N VAL A 84 19.36 2.29 -0.07
CA VAL A 84 18.93 2.23 1.33
C VAL A 84 18.28 3.57 1.68
N TYR A 85 17.06 3.51 2.20
CA TYR A 85 16.29 4.68 2.57
C TYR A 85 15.80 4.54 4.00
N ARG A 86 15.72 5.67 4.69
CA ARG A 86 15.11 5.73 6.01
C ARG A 86 13.75 6.38 5.89
N PRO A 87 12.66 5.63 6.12
CA PRO A 87 11.33 6.21 6.05
C PRO A 87 11.08 7.18 7.20
N VAL A 88 10.24 8.16 6.92
CA VAL A 88 9.74 9.07 7.95
C VAL A 88 8.26 8.80 8.12
N GLU A 89 7.86 8.45 9.32
CA GLU A 89 6.47 8.25 9.68
C GLU A 89 6.13 9.09 10.89
N THR A 90 5.26 10.08 10.70
CA THR A 90 4.74 10.91 11.76
C THR A 90 3.22 10.90 11.69
N GLU A 91 2.57 11.19 12.80
CA GLU A 91 1.11 11.30 12.84
C GLU A 91 0.60 12.32 11.81
N GLU A 92 1.31 13.43 11.68
CA GLU A 92 0.97 14.45 10.69
C GLU A 92 0.97 13.92 9.25
N LEU A 93 1.98 13.13 8.88
CA LEU A 93 2.06 12.53 7.56
C LEU A 93 0.97 11.50 7.33
N VAL A 94 0.70 10.67 8.32
CA VAL A 94 -0.38 9.67 8.26
C VAL A 94 -1.73 10.35 8.06
N ILE A 95 -2.02 11.40 8.80
CA ILE A 95 -3.27 12.19 8.67
C ILE A 95 -3.38 12.81 7.30
N ARG A 96 -2.28 13.29 6.74
CA ARG A 96 -2.26 13.94 5.42
C ARG A 96 -2.70 13.00 4.29
N GLU A 97 -2.48 11.71 4.45
CA GLU A 97 -2.90 10.70 3.48
C GLU A 97 -4.37 10.28 3.63
N MET A 98 -5.02 10.65 4.71
CA MET A 98 -6.40 10.30 4.98
C MET A 98 -7.38 11.15 4.17
N ASN A 99 -8.44 10.50 3.65
CA ASN A 99 -9.59 11.21 3.11
C ASN A 99 -10.48 11.68 4.28
N ARG A 100 -11.55 12.43 3.97
CA ARG A 100 -12.45 12.99 5.00
C ARG A 100 -13.09 11.92 5.88
N LYS A 101 -13.50 10.80 5.30
CA LYS A 101 -14.14 9.70 6.02
C LYS A 101 -13.17 9.04 7.00
N GLU A 102 -11.96 8.76 6.53
CA GLU A 102 -10.90 8.18 7.34
C GLU A 102 -10.49 9.11 8.47
N LEU A 103 -10.35 10.40 8.16
CA LEU A 103 -9.97 11.42 9.14
C LEU A 103 -11.02 11.55 10.25
N LYS A 104 -12.29 11.47 9.90
CA LYS A 104 -13.38 11.50 10.87
C LYS A 104 -13.34 10.30 11.81
N LYS A 105 -13.09 9.10 11.28
CA LYS A 105 -12.94 7.88 12.08
C LYS A 105 -11.73 7.99 13.02
N HIS A 106 -10.61 8.48 12.52
CA HIS A 106 -9.39 8.67 13.31
C HIS A 106 -9.60 9.64 14.48
N ARG A 107 -10.24 10.78 14.22
CA ARG A 107 -10.58 11.77 15.24
C ARG A 107 -11.60 11.24 16.24
N GLY A 108 -12.59 10.49 15.78
CA GLY A 108 -13.57 9.84 16.64
C GLY A 108 -12.95 8.85 17.60
N GLY A 109 -11.96 8.10 17.18
CA GLY A 109 -11.18 7.19 18.02
C GLY A 109 -10.37 7.89 19.11
N LYS A 110 -9.88 9.10 18.81
CA LYS A 110 -9.12 9.91 19.78
C LYS A 110 -9.96 10.58 20.85
N LYS A 111 -11.24 10.79 20.59
CA LYS A 111 -12.17 11.43 21.54
C LYS A 111 -12.65 10.52 22.66
N ARG A 112 -12.27 9.26 22.61
CA ARG A 112 -12.53 8.28 23.65
C ARG A 112 -11.30 8.16 24.55
#